data_88bea511b0949bd3bb274c6c24168ed1
#
_entry.id   88bea511b0949bd3bb274c6c24168ed1
#
_cell.length_a   1.000
_cell.length_b   1.000
_cell.length_c   1.000
_cell.angle_alpha   90.00
_cell.angle_beta   90.00
_cell.angle_gamma   90.00
#
_symmetry.space_group_name_H-M   'P 1'
#
loop_
_entity.id
_entity.type
_entity.pdbx_description
1 polymer ?
#
loop_
_entity_poly.entity_id
_entity_poly.type
_entity_poly.pdbx_seq_one_letter_code
_entity_poly.pdbx_strand_id
1 'polypeptide(L)'
;EAPLKGKVPLFDKLHDIKAGTPVGGGILVIVTVVTLFAVLLPLVGRLGVYIQSSFDLDKEVFIILFTFISFGVLGLSDDLIKIFGRPQKGVLGLAFGFSRKRKFALQWALGFFIAYLIYKNLGVDIVHVPLIGKTYILGIWYIPFAAFVIVSFTNAFNITDGLDGLASGLLMICLIAFGVIAAGSLDTPISLFIALWLGALIAFLYFNVYPARVFLGDAGALSFGATLAVMGLLTGGIVALVVIGGIFVLEAASSVIQIFGWRVLKRPIFPLAPVHHSFLAIGWEEPKIVMRAWLAGIILAIFGLWLATI
;
A
#
# COMPACT_ATOMS: atom_id res chain seq x y z
N GLU A 1 16.62 -15.09 30.62
CA GLU A 1 16.26 -16.22 29.76
C GLU A 1 15.78 -15.68 28.44
N ALA A 2 16.45 -16.03 27.33
CA ALA A 2 16.01 -15.66 26.00
C ALA A 2 14.59 -16.25 25.79
N PRO A 3 13.60 -15.47 25.31
CA PRO A 3 12.30 -16.04 25.03
C PRO A 3 12.49 -17.08 23.93
N LEU A 4 12.13 -18.25 24.28
CA LEU A 4 12.06 -19.48 23.54
C LEU A 4 11.77 -19.25 22.04
N LYS A 5 12.48 -19.98 21.21
CA LYS A 5 12.04 -20.46 19.90
C LYS A 5 10.74 -21.27 20.09
N GLY A 6 9.65 -20.63 20.45
CA GLY A 6 8.38 -21.20 20.76
C GLY A 6 7.29 -20.42 20.04
N LYS A 7 6.44 -21.15 19.35
CA LYS A 7 5.16 -20.74 18.78
C LYS A 7 4.48 -19.75 19.74
N VAL A 8 4.07 -18.60 19.25
CA VAL A 8 3.19 -17.70 19.99
C VAL A 8 1.80 -18.31 19.88
N PRO A 9 1.23 -18.92 20.94
CA PRO A 9 0.03 -19.76 20.83
C PRO A 9 -1.18 -19.03 20.25
N LEU A 10 -1.22 -17.71 20.41
CA LEU A 10 -2.29 -16.86 19.87
C LEU A 10 -2.15 -16.68 18.35
N PHE A 11 -0.93 -16.52 17.86
CA PHE A 11 -0.64 -16.31 16.43
C PHE A 11 -0.91 -17.60 15.63
N ASP A 12 -0.50 -18.74 16.16
CA ASP A 12 -0.76 -20.06 15.54
C ASP A 12 -2.27 -20.36 15.47
N LYS A 13 -3.04 -20.07 16.53
CA LYS A 13 -4.49 -20.26 16.53
C LYS A 13 -5.22 -19.40 15.50
N LEU A 14 -4.81 -18.15 15.32
CA LEU A 14 -5.41 -17.24 14.32
C LEU A 14 -5.11 -17.71 12.89
N HIS A 15 -3.91 -18.23 12.63
CA HIS A 15 -3.57 -18.80 11.33
C HIS A 15 -4.30 -20.11 11.05
N ASP A 16 -4.49 -20.96 12.03
CA ASP A 16 -5.22 -22.24 11.88
C ASP A 16 -6.70 -22.00 11.49
N ILE A 17 -7.34 -20.95 12.03
CA ILE A 17 -8.73 -20.58 11.70
C ILE A 17 -8.84 -20.06 10.25
N LYS A 18 -7.81 -19.42 9.72
CA LYS A 18 -7.76 -18.83 8.37
C LYS A 18 -7.21 -19.81 7.30
N ALA A 19 -6.80 -21.01 7.73
CA ALA A 19 -6.29 -22.04 6.81
C ALA A 19 -7.36 -22.44 5.78
N GLY A 20 -6.98 -22.46 4.50
CA GLY A 20 -7.89 -22.81 3.41
C GLY A 20 -8.56 -21.62 2.72
N THR A 21 -8.43 -20.38 3.24
CA THR A 21 -8.91 -19.19 2.53
C THR A 21 -8.05 -18.92 1.30
N PRO A 22 -8.65 -18.81 0.08
CA PRO A 22 -7.90 -18.58 -1.14
C PRO A 22 -7.21 -17.22 -1.14
N VAL A 23 -5.99 -17.19 -1.69
CA VAL A 23 -5.18 -15.99 -1.87
C VAL A 23 -5.22 -15.59 -3.35
N GLY A 24 -5.14 -14.29 -3.64
CA GLY A 24 -5.05 -13.77 -5.00
C GLY A 24 -6.16 -12.79 -5.38
N GLY A 25 -6.95 -12.33 -4.42
CA GLY A 25 -7.95 -11.28 -4.66
C GLY A 25 -7.34 -10.01 -5.26
N GLY A 26 -6.08 -9.69 -4.91
CA GLY A 26 -5.36 -8.57 -5.48
C GLY A 26 -5.18 -8.65 -6.99
N ILE A 27 -4.98 -9.85 -7.54
CA ILE A 27 -4.84 -10.05 -9.00
C ILE A 27 -6.15 -9.68 -9.71
N LEU A 28 -7.30 -10.11 -9.15
CA LEU A 28 -8.62 -9.79 -9.72
C LEU A 28 -8.83 -8.28 -9.76
N VAL A 29 -8.51 -7.57 -8.68
CA VAL A 29 -8.60 -6.12 -8.64
C VAL A 29 -7.68 -5.48 -9.68
N ILE A 30 -6.41 -5.90 -9.75
CA ILE A 30 -5.43 -5.36 -10.71
C ILE A 30 -5.92 -5.55 -12.16
N VAL A 31 -6.29 -6.77 -12.53
CA VAL A 31 -6.76 -7.09 -13.90
C VAL A 31 -8.01 -6.29 -14.25
N THR A 32 -8.98 -6.22 -13.33
CA THR A 32 -10.23 -5.47 -13.54
C THR A 32 -9.93 -3.98 -13.75
N VAL A 33 -9.13 -3.36 -12.88
CA VAL A 33 -8.80 -1.94 -12.98
C VAL A 33 -8.05 -1.63 -14.26
N VAL A 34 -6.99 -2.39 -14.58
CA VAL A 34 -6.19 -2.18 -15.79
C VAL A 34 -7.04 -2.33 -17.05
N THR A 35 -7.87 -3.37 -17.12
CA THR A 35 -8.75 -3.61 -18.29
C THR A 35 -9.77 -2.50 -18.46
N LEU A 36 -10.47 -2.13 -17.39
CA LEU A 36 -11.48 -1.06 -17.46
C LEU A 36 -10.84 0.28 -17.76
N PHE A 37 -9.70 0.60 -17.19
CA PHE A 37 -8.98 1.85 -17.44
C PHE A 37 -8.52 1.94 -18.90
N ALA A 38 -7.95 0.86 -19.45
CA ALA A 38 -7.51 0.81 -20.85
C ALA A 38 -8.68 0.96 -21.86
N VAL A 39 -9.90 0.56 -21.49
CA VAL A 39 -11.09 0.71 -22.33
C VAL A 39 -11.74 2.07 -22.13
N LEU A 40 -11.92 2.50 -20.88
CA LEU A 40 -12.73 3.68 -20.57
C LEU A 40 -11.98 5.00 -20.83
N LEU A 41 -10.68 5.09 -20.60
CA LEU A 41 -9.95 6.33 -20.85
C LEU A 41 -10.00 6.77 -22.32
N PRO A 42 -9.74 5.91 -23.33
CA PRO A 42 -9.92 6.26 -24.72
C PRO A 42 -11.40 6.51 -25.12
N LEU A 43 -12.33 5.79 -24.51
CA LEU A 43 -13.76 5.95 -24.76
C LEU A 43 -14.26 7.32 -24.32
N VAL A 44 -13.85 7.77 -23.14
CA VAL A 44 -14.18 9.11 -22.61
C VAL A 44 -13.72 10.20 -23.56
N GLY A 45 -12.50 10.10 -24.11
CA GLY A 45 -12.01 11.02 -25.14
C GLY A 45 -12.81 11.00 -26.43
N ARG A 46 -13.23 9.81 -26.91
CA ARG A 46 -14.06 9.67 -28.11
C ARG A 46 -15.48 10.23 -27.94
N LEU A 47 -16.00 10.22 -26.72
CA LEU A 47 -17.31 10.80 -26.39
C LEU A 47 -17.27 12.33 -26.27
N GLY A 48 -16.13 12.96 -26.56
CA GLY A 48 -15.98 14.42 -26.55
C GLY A 48 -15.79 15.01 -25.13
N VAL A 49 -15.56 14.19 -24.13
CA VAL A 49 -15.19 14.69 -22.80
C VAL A 49 -13.75 15.18 -22.85
N TYR A 50 -13.54 16.40 -22.40
CA TYR A 50 -12.20 16.97 -22.31
C TYR A 50 -11.37 16.24 -21.24
N ILE A 51 -10.27 15.63 -21.67
CA ILE A 51 -9.33 14.97 -20.76
C ILE A 51 -8.29 16.01 -20.36
N GLN A 52 -8.32 16.41 -19.10
CA GLN A 52 -7.31 17.26 -18.49
C GLN A 52 -6.35 16.39 -17.66
N SER A 53 -5.06 16.65 -17.78
CA SER A 53 -4.02 16.00 -16.99
C SER A 53 -3.08 17.06 -16.45
N SER A 54 -2.55 16.85 -15.27
CA SER A 54 -1.53 17.73 -14.67
C SER A 54 -0.18 17.60 -15.36
N PHE A 55 0.02 16.51 -16.12
CA PHE A 55 1.25 16.17 -16.82
C PHE A 55 0.97 15.80 -18.28
N ASP A 56 2.02 15.35 -18.98
CA ASP A 56 1.87 14.68 -20.27
C ASP A 56 1.07 13.37 -20.06
N LEU A 57 -0.09 13.29 -20.72
CA LEU A 57 -1.08 12.22 -20.51
C LEU A 57 -0.48 10.81 -20.64
N ASP A 58 0.28 10.60 -21.73
CA ASP A 58 0.83 9.26 -22.02
C ASP A 58 1.86 8.84 -20.97
N LYS A 59 2.68 9.78 -20.52
CA LYS A 59 3.72 9.54 -19.51
C LYS A 59 3.12 9.30 -18.12
N GLU A 60 2.11 10.07 -17.76
CA GLU A 60 1.40 9.92 -16.49
C GLU A 60 0.69 8.56 -16.43
N VAL A 61 -0.11 8.24 -17.44
CA VAL A 61 -0.81 6.95 -17.55
C VAL A 61 0.17 5.78 -17.54
N PHE A 62 1.30 5.90 -18.26
CA PHE A 62 2.33 4.88 -18.26
C PHE A 62 2.90 4.64 -16.85
N ILE A 63 3.23 5.70 -16.10
CA ILE A 63 3.79 5.58 -14.74
C ILE A 63 2.79 4.92 -13.79
N ILE A 64 1.52 5.33 -13.84
CA ILE A 64 0.46 4.75 -13.01
C ILE A 64 0.32 3.25 -13.29
N LEU A 65 0.09 2.88 -14.55
CA LEU A 65 -0.11 1.49 -14.95
C LEU A 65 1.14 0.65 -14.74
N PHE A 66 2.32 1.18 -15.08
CA PHE A 66 3.58 0.48 -14.86
C PHE A 66 3.79 0.17 -13.38
N THR A 67 3.53 1.12 -12.49
CA THR A 67 3.63 0.91 -11.04
C THR A 67 2.68 -0.18 -10.58
N PHE A 68 1.40 -0.05 -10.95
CA PHE A 68 0.34 -0.96 -10.53
C PHE A 68 0.59 -2.39 -11.00
N ILE A 69 1.02 -2.57 -12.25
CA ILE A 69 1.28 -3.88 -12.84
C ILE A 69 2.61 -4.45 -12.35
N SER A 70 3.71 -3.70 -12.35
CA SER A 70 5.04 -4.23 -12.03
C SER A 70 5.17 -4.71 -10.58
N PHE A 71 4.64 -3.95 -9.63
CA PHE A 71 4.58 -4.37 -8.23
C PHE A 71 3.57 -5.52 -8.03
N GLY A 72 2.48 -5.55 -8.81
CA GLY A 72 1.55 -6.67 -8.85
C GLY A 72 2.20 -7.96 -9.34
N VAL A 73 2.98 -7.90 -10.42
CA VAL A 73 3.75 -9.05 -10.95
C VAL A 73 4.83 -9.49 -9.95
N LEU A 74 5.50 -8.56 -9.29
CA LEU A 74 6.48 -8.91 -8.25
C LEU A 74 5.81 -9.67 -7.10
N GLY A 75 4.67 -9.18 -6.61
CA GLY A 75 3.91 -9.84 -5.54
C GLY A 75 3.33 -11.19 -6.00
N LEU A 76 2.76 -11.26 -7.20
CA LEU A 76 2.27 -12.50 -7.78
C LEU A 76 3.37 -13.56 -7.89
N SER A 77 4.57 -13.15 -8.31
CA SER A 77 5.72 -14.05 -8.39
C SER A 77 6.09 -14.62 -7.02
N ASP A 78 6.00 -13.81 -5.97
CA ASP A 78 6.24 -14.25 -4.59
C ASP A 78 5.14 -15.22 -4.10
N ASP A 79 3.87 -14.92 -4.39
CA ASP A 79 2.71 -15.77 -4.04
C ASP A 79 2.80 -17.12 -4.78
N LEU A 80 3.12 -17.14 -6.06
CA LEU A 80 3.29 -18.38 -6.84
C LEU A 80 4.42 -19.25 -6.29
N ILE A 81 5.56 -18.65 -5.91
CA ILE A 81 6.65 -19.37 -5.28
C ILE A 81 6.22 -19.96 -3.91
N LYS A 82 5.41 -19.25 -3.13
CA LYS A 82 4.87 -19.75 -1.87
C LYS A 82 3.92 -20.95 -2.08
N ILE A 83 3.09 -20.91 -3.12
CA ILE A 83 2.09 -21.94 -3.40
C ILE A 83 2.72 -23.18 -4.03
N PHE A 84 3.58 -23.01 -5.03
CA PHE A 84 4.13 -24.10 -5.84
C PHE A 84 5.57 -24.46 -5.49
N GLY A 85 6.24 -23.68 -4.64
CA GLY A 85 7.62 -23.89 -4.24
C GLY A 85 7.78 -25.17 -3.40
N ARG A 86 8.89 -25.91 -3.58
CA ARG A 86 9.20 -27.07 -2.76
C ARG A 86 9.73 -26.66 -1.38
N PRO A 87 9.24 -27.28 -0.29
CA PRO A 87 9.75 -27.02 1.04
C PRO A 87 11.26 -27.29 1.13
N GLN A 88 12.07 -26.28 1.46
CA GLN A 88 13.46 -26.52 1.81
C GLN A 88 13.56 -27.02 3.25
N LYS A 89 14.26 -28.15 3.46
CA LYS A 89 14.48 -28.73 4.80
C LYS A 89 15.12 -27.68 5.72
N GLY A 90 14.49 -27.37 6.84
CA GLY A 90 15.01 -26.47 7.89
C GLY A 90 14.37 -25.08 7.98
N VAL A 91 13.37 -24.75 7.16
CA VAL A 91 12.62 -23.49 7.24
C VAL A 91 11.17 -23.81 7.61
N LEU A 92 10.73 -23.34 8.76
CA LEU A 92 9.35 -23.48 9.22
C LEU A 92 8.37 -22.78 8.26
N GLY A 93 7.44 -23.53 7.75
CA GLY A 93 6.17 -23.38 7.04
C GLY A 93 5.78 -22.11 6.28
N LEU A 94 6.28 -20.93 6.58
CA LEU A 94 5.85 -19.64 6.00
C LEU A 94 6.89 -18.93 5.12
N ALA A 95 7.99 -19.58 4.76
CA ALA A 95 9.16 -18.93 4.17
C ALA A 95 9.48 -19.35 2.72
N PHE A 96 8.48 -19.78 1.94
CA PHE A 96 8.73 -20.33 0.59
C PHE A 96 8.73 -19.31 -0.55
N GLY A 97 8.46 -18.03 -0.30
CA GLY A 97 8.55 -16.96 -1.28
C GLY A 97 10.00 -16.56 -1.62
N PHE A 98 10.16 -15.45 -2.30
CA PHE A 98 11.48 -14.83 -2.48
C PHE A 98 12.19 -14.65 -1.14
N SER A 99 13.51 -14.81 -1.12
CA SER A 99 14.26 -14.42 0.07
C SER A 99 13.98 -12.93 0.37
N ARG A 100 13.85 -12.56 1.65
CA ARG A 100 13.56 -11.18 2.06
C ARG A 100 14.48 -10.15 1.39
N LYS A 101 15.78 -10.50 1.25
CA LYS A 101 16.76 -9.62 0.58
C LYS A 101 16.47 -9.44 -0.91
N ARG A 102 16.08 -10.50 -1.63
CA ARG A 102 15.75 -10.43 -3.08
C ARG A 102 14.46 -9.62 -3.29
N LYS A 103 13.41 -9.91 -2.51
CA LYS A 103 12.15 -9.17 -2.58
C LYS A 103 12.38 -7.68 -2.35
N PHE A 104 13.15 -7.33 -1.31
CA PHE A 104 13.48 -5.95 -0.99
C PHE A 104 14.34 -5.28 -2.07
N ALA A 105 15.35 -5.97 -2.61
CA ALA A 105 16.17 -5.44 -3.70
C ALA A 105 15.35 -5.17 -4.98
N LEU A 106 14.40 -6.05 -5.34
CA LEU A 106 13.52 -5.86 -6.49
C LEU A 106 12.55 -4.68 -6.27
N GLN A 107 12.01 -4.52 -5.06
CA GLN A 107 11.19 -3.36 -4.71
C GLN A 107 11.97 -2.05 -4.89
N TRP A 108 13.23 -2.00 -4.43
CA TRP A 108 14.09 -0.83 -4.61
C TRP A 108 14.43 -0.57 -6.07
N ALA A 109 14.72 -1.60 -6.85
CA ALA A 109 14.98 -1.46 -8.28
C ALA A 109 13.77 -0.87 -9.02
N LEU A 110 12.57 -1.39 -8.76
CA LEU A 110 11.32 -0.84 -9.32
C LEU A 110 11.05 0.57 -8.79
N GLY A 111 11.22 0.80 -7.49
CA GLY A 111 11.02 2.11 -6.87
C GLY A 111 11.94 3.18 -7.46
N PHE A 112 13.23 2.89 -7.63
CA PHE A 112 14.17 3.81 -8.29
C PHE A 112 13.82 4.06 -9.75
N PHE A 113 13.40 3.03 -10.47
CA PHE A 113 13.00 3.19 -11.87
C PHE A 113 11.76 4.08 -12.00
N ILE A 114 10.74 3.87 -11.19
CA ILE A 114 9.52 4.69 -11.19
C ILE A 114 9.84 6.13 -10.76
N ALA A 115 10.64 6.30 -9.70
CA ALA A 115 11.09 7.63 -9.26
C ALA A 115 11.88 8.38 -10.33
N TYR A 116 12.73 7.67 -11.08
CA TYR A 116 13.43 8.23 -12.24
C TYR A 116 12.46 8.65 -13.35
N LEU A 117 11.43 7.85 -13.64
CA LEU A 117 10.41 8.22 -14.62
C LEU A 117 9.62 9.47 -14.19
N ILE A 118 9.22 9.57 -12.92
CA ILE A 118 8.55 10.75 -12.37
C ILE A 118 9.45 11.98 -12.52
N TYR A 119 10.70 11.90 -12.10
CA TYR A 119 11.67 12.98 -12.20
C TYR A 119 11.94 13.39 -13.65
N LYS A 120 12.28 12.42 -14.54
CA LYS A 120 12.72 12.70 -15.90
C LYS A 120 11.59 13.02 -16.87
N ASN A 121 10.47 12.29 -16.78
CA ASN A 121 9.40 12.40 -17.76
C ASN A 121 8.34 13.41 -17.37
N LEU A 122 8.08 13.60 -16.07
CA LEU A 122 7.08 14.54 -15.57
C LEU A 122 7.70 15.83 -15.00
N GLY A 123 9.02 15.87 -14.83
CA GLY A 123 9.72 17.05 -14.32
C GLY A 123 9.46 17.34 -12.84
N VAL A 124 9.03 16.34 -12.08
CA VAL A 124 8.75 16.51 -10.64
C VAL A 124 10.04 16.38 -9.84
N ASP A 125 10.45 17.46 -9.20
CA ASP A 125 11.68 17.52 -8.38
C ASP A 125 11.51 18.30 -7.08
N ILE A 126 10.24 18.62 -6.74
CA ILE A 126 9.88 19.45 -5.59
C ILE A 126 9.09 18.68 -4.55
N VAL A 127 9.19 19.11 -3.31
CA VAL A 127 8.36 18.67 -2.18
C VAL A 127 7.78 19.89 -1.50
N HIS A 128 6.45 19.98 -1.52
CA HIS A 128 5.72 21.02 -0.79
C HIS A 128 5.42 20.57 0.62
N VAL A 129 5.68 21.43 1.61
CA VAL A 129 5.37 21.21 3.04
C VAL A 129 4.35 22.25 3.47
N PRO A 130 3.05 21.91 3.46
CA PRO A 130 1.96 22.88 3.61
C PRO A 130 1.99 23.63 4.95
N LEU A 131 2.27 22.94 6.06
CA LEU A 131 2.26 23.55 7.41
C LEU A 131 3.24 24.71 7.60
N ILE A 132 4.33 24.73 6.85
CA ILE A 132 5.33 25.80 6.89
C ILE A 132 5.32 26.65 5.62
N GLY A 133 4.41 26.35 4.67
CA GLY A 133 4.25 27.07 3.41
C GLY A 133 5.52 27.09 2.56
N LYS A 134 6.39 26.05 2.65
CA LYS A 134 7.65 25.98 1.93
C LYS A 134 7.65 24.87 0.90
N THR A 135 8.19 25.20 -0.26
CA THR A 135 8.50 24.22 -1.31
C THR A 135 10.01 24.04 -1.39
N TYR A 136 10.45 22.79 -1.25
CA TYR A 136 11.86 22.42 -1.36
C TYR A 136 12.12 21.82 -2.74
N ILE A 137 13.10 22.36 -3.44
CA ILE A 137 13.58 21.81 -4.71
C ILE A 137 14.66 20.78 -4.36
N LEU A 138 14.37 19.52 -4.61
CA LEU A 138 15.31 18.42 -4.33
C LEU A 138 16.24 18.13 -5.52
N GLY A 139 15.85 18.55 -6.74
CA GLY A 139 16.58 18.20 -7.95
C GLY A 139 16.77 16.68 -8.06
N ILE A 140 17.98 16.22 -8.37
CA ILE A 140 18.27 14.79 -8.54
C ILE A 140 18.03 13.95 -7.27
N TRP A 141 18.07 14.56 -6.08
CA TRP A 141 17.79 13.89 -4.79
C TRP A 141 16.32 13.50 -4.66
N TYR A 142 15.45 14.02 -5.53
CA TYR A 142 14.06 13.57 -5.61
C TYR A 142 13.96 12.07 -5.95
N ILE A 143 14.87 11.55 -6.77
CA ILE A 143 14.86 10.12 -7.16
C ILE A 143 14.99 9.20 -5.96
N PRO A 144 16.05 9.27 -5.13
CA PRO A 144 16.14 8.42 -3.93
C PRO A 144 15.04 8.70 -2.91
N PHE A 145 14.56 9.94 -2.80
CA PHE A 145 13.44 10.30 -1.93
C PHE A 145 12.14 9.63 -2.37
N ALA A 146 11.75 9.76 -3.63
CA ALA A 146 10.53 9.15 -4.17
C ALA A 146 10.60 7.61 -4.14
N ALA A 147 11.76 7.02 -4.46
CA ALA A 147 11.99 5.59 -4.34
C ALA A 147 11.80 5.11 -2.89
N PHE A 148 12.32 5.86 -1.91
CA PHE A 148 12.13 5.58 -0.49
C PHE A 148 10.65 5.61 -0.10
N VAL A 149 9.89 6.61 -0.56
CA VAL A 149 8.44 6.73 -0.29
C VAL A 149 7.69 5.54 -0.87
N ILE A 150 7.95 5.19 -2.16
CA ILE A 150 7.31 4.06 -2.83
C ILE A 150 7.58 2.74 -2.07
N VAL A 151 8.84 2.44 -1.77
CA VAL A 151 9.21 1.20 -1.08
C VAL A 151 8.67 1.17 0.35
N SER A 152 8.65 2.32 1.04
CA SER A 152 8.11 2.42 2.40
C SER A 152 6.62 2.12 2.44
N PHE A 153 5.83 2.74 1.56
CA PHE A 153 4.38 2.48 1.49
C PHE A 153 4.05 1.07 0.99
N THR A 154 4.85 0.53 0.06
CA THR A 154 4.73 -0.87 -0.37
C THR A 154 4.83 -1.82 0.82
N ASN A 155 5.85 -1.64 1.66
CA ASN A 155 6.05 -2.51 2.82
C ASN A 155 5.07 -2.17 3.96
N ALA A 156 4.72 -0.91 4.17
CA ALA A 156 3.73 -0.49 5.15
C ALA A 156 2.37 -1.12 4.88
N PHE A 157 1.93 -1.11 3.62
CA PHE A 157 0.69 -1.76 3.20
C PHE A 157 0.76 -3.28 3.44
N ASN A 158 1.82 -3.93 2.99
CA ASN A 158 2.01 -5.38 3.16
C ASN A 158 2.05 -5.79 4.65
N ILE A 159 2.63 -4.96 5.51
CA ILE A 159 2.65 -5.18 6.97
C ILE A 159 1.24 -5.03 7.57
N THR A 160 0.45 -4.10 7.05
CA THR A 160 -0.91 -3.81 7.55
C THR A 160 -1.92 -4.88 7.10
N ASP A 161 -1.65 -5.63 6.03
CA ASP A 161 -2.52 -6.69 5.49
C ASP A 161 -2.44 -7.98 6.35
N GLY A 162 -2.64 -7.83 7.66
CA GLY A 162 -2.59 -8.93 8.64
C GLY A 162 -3.94 -9.33 9.24
N LEU A 163 -4.96 -8.46 9.13
CA LEU A 163 -6.32 -8.71 9.61
C LEU A 163 -7.34 -8.54 8.48
N ASP A 164 -8.44 -9.31 8.55
CA ASP A 164 -9.50 -9.33 7.55
C ASP A 164 -10.11 -7.94 7.34
N GLY A 165 -10.00 -7.40 6.14
CA GLY A 165 -10.52 -6.08 5.78
C GLY A 165 -9.71 -4.88 6.27
N LEU A 166 -8.64 -5.07 7.05
CA LEU A 166 -7.89 -3.94 7.61
C LEU A 166 -7.23 -3.09 6.51
N ALA A 167 -6.34 -3.67 5.73
CA ALA A 167 -5.58 -2.94 4.71
C ALA A 167 -6.48 -2.46 3.57
N SER A 168 -7.39 -3.30 3.09
CA SER A 168 -8.33 -2.97 2.02
C SER A 168 -9.30 -1.85 2.40
N GLY A 169 -9.84 -1.86 3.62
CA GLY A 169 -10.71 -0.78 4.09
C GLY A 169 -9.99 0.54 4.33
N LEU A 170 -8.77 0.50 4.87
CA LEU A 170 -7.93 1.70 5.00
C LEU A 170 -7.55 2.27 3.62
N LEU A 171 -7.26 1.41 2.65
CA LEU A 171 -7.01 1.84 1.28
C LEU A 171 -8.23 2.51 0.66
N MET A 172 -9.43 1.97 0.87
CA MET A 172 -10.68 2.60 0.40
C MET A 172 -10.80 4.03 0.92
N ILE A 173 -10.52 4.26 2.20
CA ILE A 173 -10.53 5.59 2.82
C ILE A 173 -9.48 6.51 2.17
N CYS A 174 -8.26 6.01 1.95
CA CYS A 174 -7.19 6.75 1.27
C CYS A 174 -7.59 7.10 -0.17
N LEU A 175 -8.18 6.16 -0.93
CA LEU A 175 -8.60 6.40 -2.31
C LEU A 175 -9.71 7.44 -2.40
N ILE A 176 -10.66 7.46 -1.47
CA ILE A 176 -11.68 8.52 -1.40
C ILE A 176 -11.00 9.88 -1.21
N ALA A 177 -10.06 10.00 -0.27
CA ALA A 177 -9.35 11.24 -0.02
C ALA A 177 -8.52 11.69 -1.25
N PHE A 178 -7.73 10.80 -1.84
CA PHE A 178 -6.98 11.12 -3.06
C PHE A 178 -7.87 11.38 -4.28
N GLY A 179 -9.05 10.75 -4.35
CA GLY A 179 -10.05 11.05 -5.36
C GLY A 179 -10.56 12.50 -5.26
N VAL A 180 -10.76 13.02 -4.04
CA VAL A 180 -11.10 14.44 -3.82
C VAL A 180 -9.96 15.36 -4.23
N ILE A 181 -8.71 15.03 -3.90
CA ILE A 181 -7.52 15.81 -4.29
C ILE A 181 -7.40 15.85 -5.82
N ALA A 182 -7.47 14.69 -6.49
CA ALA A 182 -7.38 14.59 -7.94
C ALA A 182 -8.52 15.33 -8.67
N ALA A 183 -9.74 15.25 -8.14
CA ALA A 183 -10.89 16.00 -8.67
C ALA A 183 -10.68 17.52 -8.50
N GLY A 184 -10.07 17.96 -7.40
CA GLY A 184 -9.73 19.36 -7.15
C GLY A 184 -8.72 19.93 -8.15
N SER A 185 -7.77 19.11 -8.62
CA SER A 185 -6.81 19.47 -9.69
C SER A 185 -7.34 19.20 -11.10
N LEU A 186 -8.58 18.73 -11.24
CA LEU A 186 -9.22 18.34 -12.51
C LEU A 186 -8.41 17.29 -13.31
N ASP A 187 -7.63 16.48 -12.61
CA ASP A 187 -6.81 15.45 -13.24
C ASP A 187 -7.69 14.23 -13.59
N THR A 188 -8.03 14.10 -14.87
CA THR A 188 -8.92 13.06 -15.37
C THR A 188 -8.32 11.65 -15.27
N PRO A 189 -7.06 11.39 -15.68
CA PRO A 189 -6.45 10.08 -15.59
C PRO A 189 -6.39 9.54 -14.16
N ILE A 190 -5.89 10.35 -13.23
CA ILE A 190 -5.80 9.97 -11.81
C ILE A 190 -7.19 9.75 -11.22
N SER A 191 -8.15 10.66 -11.49
CA SER A 191 -9.53 10.55 -10.99
C SER A 191 -10.22 9.29 -11.50
N LEU A 192 -10.10 8.98 -12.81
CA LEU A 192 -10.66 7.78 -13.40
C LEU A 192 -10.02 6.51 -12.83
N PHE A 193 -8.68 6.49 -12.72
CA PHE A 193 -7.96 5.35 -12.16
C PHE A 193 -8.38 5.08 -10.71
N ILE A 194 -8.44 6.11 -9.88
CA ILE A 194 -8.89 6.01 -8.47
C ILE A 194 -10.33 5.51 -8.39
N ALA A 195 -11.24 6.03 -9.22
CA ALA A 195 -12.64 5.62 -9.22
C ALA A 195 -12.80 4.13 -9.58
N LEU A 196 -12.10 3.65 -10.61
CA LEU A 196 -12.11 2.25 -11.00
C LEU A 196 -11.48 1.35 -9.95
N TRP A 197 -10.37 1.78 -9.36
CA TRP A 197 -9.71 1.05 -8.29
C TRP A 197 -10.58 0.97 -7.05
N LEU A 198 -11.21 2.06 -6.66
CA LEU A 198 -12.16 2.11 -5.55
C LEU A 198 -13.35 1.16 -5.79
N GLY A 199 -13.95 1.18 -6.98
CA GLY A 199 -15.06 0.28 -7.33
C GLY A 199 -14.66 -1.21 -7.25
N ALA A 200 -13.53 -1.58 -7.83
CA ALA A 200 -13.01 -2.95 -7.77
C ALA A 200 -12.64 -3.35 -6.32
N LEU A 201 -12.09 -2.41 -5.54
CA LEU A 201 -11.72 -2.65 -4.15
C LEU A 201 -12.95 -2.85 -3.25
N ILE A 202 -14.05 -2.10 -3.46
CA ILE A 202 -15.32 -2.28 -2.73
C ILE A 202 -15.88 -3.69 -3.01
N ALA A 203 -15.87 -4.13 -4.26
CA ALA A 203 -16.29 -5.48 -4.63
C ALA A 203 -15.42 -6.56 -3.94
N PHE A 204 -14.10 -6.37 -3.90
CA PHE A 204 -13.19 -7.24 -3.20
C PHE A 204 -13.44 -7.23 -1.68
N LEU A 205 -13.61 -6.05 -1.08
CA LEU A 205 -13.81 -5.88 0.36
C LEU A 205 -15.05 -6.60 0.87
N TYR A 206 -16.11 -6.71 0.06
CA TYR A 206 -17.30 -7.50 0.38
C TYR A 206 -16.96 -8.96 0.75
N PHE A 207 -15.92 -9.52 0.13
CA PHE A 207 -15.45 -10.88 0.42
C PHE A 207 -14.28 -10.92 1.42
N ASN A 208 -13.62 -9.80 1.66
CA ASN A 208 -12.44 -9.71 2.53
C ASN A 208 -12.76 -9.24 3.95
N VAL A 209 -13.97 -8.72 4.24
CA VAL A 209 -14.39 -8.42 5.62
C VAL A 209 -14.50 -9.71 6.45
N TYR A 210 -14.27 -9.57 7.75
CA TYR A 210 -14.27 -10.70 8.69
C TYR A 210 -15.64 -11.43 8.75
N PRO A 211 -15.68 -12.78 8.70
CA PRO A 211 -14.57 -13.67 8.36
C PRO A 211 -14.28 -13.69 6.84
N ALA A 212 -13.03 -13.41 6.47
CA ALA A 212 -12.66 -13.26 5.06
C ALA A 212 -12.79 -14.58 4.28
N ARG A 213 -13.36 -14.46 3.07
CA ARG A 213 -13.49 -15.56 2.11
C ARG A 213 -12.40 -15.56 1.03
N VAL A 214 -11.69 -14.43 0.89
CA VAL A 214 -10.59 -14.24 -0.06
C VAL A 214 -9.57 -13.30 0.56
N PHE A 215 -8.28 -13.62 0.45
CA PHE A 215 -7.19 -12.74 0.83
C PHE A 215 -6.62 -11.99 -0.37
N LEU A 216 -6.07 -10.80 -0.08
CA LEU A 216 -5.47 -9.93 -1.09
C LEU A 216 -4.24 -10.58 -1.74
N GLY A 217 -3.34 -11.13 -0.93
CA GLY A 217 -2.05 -11.67 -1.34
C GLY A 217 -0.98 -10.60 -1.57
N ASP A 218 0.26 -11.05 -1.72
CA ASP A 218 1.38 -10.14 -1.98
C ASP A 218 1.23 -9.40 -3.32
N ALA A 219 0.55 -9.99 -4.30
CA ALA A 219 0.23 -9.34 -5.57
C ALA A 219 -0.53 -8.03 -5.36
N GLY A 220 -1.59 -8.05 -4.56
CA GLY A 220 -2.35 -6.85 -4.21
C GLY A 220 -1.59 -5.94 -3.25
N ALA A 221 -1.03 -6.51 -2.18
CA ALA A 221 -0.40 -5.72 -1.12
C ALA A 221 0.77 -4.87 -1.63
N LEU A 222 1.65 -5.43 -2.48
CA LEU A 222 2.78 -4.67 -3.04
C LEU A 222 2.32 -3.64 -4.07
N SER A 223 1.41 -4.03 -4.97
CA SER A 223 0.85 -3.15 -6.01
C SER A 223 0.16 -1.94 -5.39
N PHE A 224 -0.71 -2.19 -4.42
CA PHE A 224 -1.56 -1.15 -3.84
C PHE A 224 -0.75 -0.17 -2.99
N GLY A 225 0.21 -0.66 -2.20
CA GLY A 225 1.09 0.21 -1.43
C GLY A 225 1.97 1.11 -2.32
N ALA A 226 2.59 0.54 -3.36
CA ALA A 226 3.41 1.29 -4.30
C ALA A 226 2.61 2.35 -5.07
N THR A 227 1.42 1.95 -5.55
CA THR A 227 0.57 2.85 -6.35
C THR A 227 -0.04 3.96 -5.49
N LEU A 228 -0.42 3.69 -4.25
CA LEU A 228 -0.86 4.72 -3.31
C LEU A 228 0.24 5.77 -3.09
N ALA A 229 1.49 5.34 -2.95
CA ALA A 229 2.64 6.24 -2.86
C ALA A 229 2.79 7.10 -4.13
N VAL A 230 2.67 6.49 -5.31
CA VAL A 230 2.76 7.20 -6.59
C VAL A 230 1.62 8.21 -6.73
N MET A 231 0.38 7.88 -6.30
CA MET A 231 -0.72 8.87 -6.28
C MET A 231 -0.35 10.09 -5.43
N GLY A 232 0.22 9.88 -4.23
CA GLY A 232 0.70 10.99 -3.39
C GLY A 232 1.82 11.81 -4.00
N LEU A 233 2.73 11.19 -4.76
CA LEU A 233 3.81 11.88 -5.47
C LEU A 233 3.29 12.69 -6.66
N LEU A 234 2.38 12.13 -7.47
CA LEU A 234 1.82 12.79 -8.65
C LEU A 234 0.90 13.96 -8.29
N THR A 235 0.14 13.84 -7.21
CA THR A 235 -0.72 14.94 -6.73
C THR A 235 0.03 16.02 -5.95
N GLY A 236 1.36 15.90 -5.78
CA GLY A 236 2.16 16.81 -4.96
C GLY A 236 1.88 16.73 -3.45
N GLY A 237 0.96 15.85 -3.06
CA GLY A 237 0.44 15.70 -1.70
C GLY A 237 1.25 14.74 -0.83
N ILE A 238 2.58 14.82 -0.82
CA ILE A 238 3.40 13.86 -0.05
C ILE A 238 3.16 13.93 1.46
N VAL A 239 2.96 15.14 2.00
CA VAL A 239 2.63 15.32 3.43
C VAL A 239 1.22 14.82 3.69
N ALA A 240 0.28 15.13 2.80
CA ALA A 240 -1.07 14.59 2.85
C ALA A 240 -1.07 13.05 2.79
N LEU A 241 -0.22 12.43 1.93
CA LEU A 241 -0.07 10.97 1.85
C LEU A 241 0.33 10.37 3.21
N VAL A 242 1.32 10.97 3.89
CA VAL A 242 1.77 10.47 5.20
C VAL A 242 0.67 10.56 6.25
N VAL A 243 -0.19 11.57 6.19
CA VAL A 243 -1.30 11.75 7.13
C VAL A 243 -2.49 10.88 6.74
N ILE A 244 -2.94 10.91 5.48
CA ILE A 244 -4.04 10.08 4.95
C ILE A 244 -3.72 8.59 5.15
N GLY A 245 -2.49 8.18 4.81
CA GLY A 245 -1.99 6.82 5.02
C GLY A 245 -1.44 6.57 6.42
N GLY A 246 -1.77 7.41 7.41
CA GLY A 246 -1.12 7.42 8.72
C GLY A 246 -1.22 6.11 9.49
N ILE A 247 -2.29 5.33 9.30
CA ILE A 247 -2.39 3.99 9.91
C ILE A 247 -1.34 3.05 9.31
N PHE A 248 -1.13 3.06 7.97
CA PHE A 248 -0.06 2.28 7.35
C PHE A 248 1.32 2.69 7.88
N VAL A 249 1.53 4.00 8.06
CA VAL A 249 2.77 4.55 8.63
C VAL A 249 2.96 4.07 10.08
N LEU A 250 1.91 4.08 10.91
CA LEU A 250 1.95 3.62 12.29
C LEU A 250 2.26 2.12 12.41
N GLU A 251 1.64 1.29 11.55
CA GLU A 251 1.88 -0.15 11.51
C GLU A 251 3.35 -0.46 11.15
N ALA A 252 3.86 0.18 10.10
CA ALA A 252 5.27 0.04 9.72
C ALA A 252 6.22 0.58 10.79
N ALA A 253 5.95 1.77 11.33
CA ALA A 253 6.76 2.40 12.37
C ALA A 253 6.83 1.53 13.62
N SER A 254 5.71 0.97 14.08
CA SER A 254 5.68 0.08 15.24
C SER A 254 6.57 -1.16 15.05
N SER A 255 6.60 -1.71 13.82
CA SER A 255 7.46 -2.84 13.47
C SER A 255 8.94 -2.45 13.49
N VAL A 256 9.29 -1.29 12.94
CA VAL A 256 10.67 -0.78 12.94
C VAL A 256 11.13 -0.49 14.38
N ILE A 257 10.30 0.18 15.17
CA ILE A 257 10.57 0.49 16.59
C ILE A 257 10.75 -0.80 17.40
N GLN A 258 9.94 -1.83 17.16
CA GLN A 258 10.09 -3.12 17.83
C GLN A 258 11.42 -3.80 17.49
N ILE A 259 11.82 -3.78 16.20
CA ILE A 259 13.13 -4.32 15.77
C ILE A 259 14.27 -3.56 16.45
N PHE A 260 14.16 -2.23 16.53
CA PHE A 260 15.12 -1.41 17.24
C PHE A 260 15.18 -1.78 18.73
N GLY A 261 14.03 -1.92 19.40
CA GLY A 261 13.94 -2.35 20.80
C GLY A 261 14.70 -3.66 21.05
N TRP A 262 14.44 -4.68 20.20
CA TRP A 262 15.13 -5.97 20.32
C TRP A 262 16.64 -5.89 20.05
N ARG A 263 17.06 -5.12 19.03
CA ARG A 263 18.48 -5.06 18.65
C ARG A 263 19.32 -4.21 19.59
N VAL A 264 18.81 -3.04 19.99
CA VAL A 264 19.55 -2.03 20.75
C VAL A 264 19.23 -2.11 22.23
N LEU A 265 17.95 -2.08 22.61
CA LEU A 265 17.52 -2.06 24.01
C LEU A 265 17.42 -3.45 24.64
N LYS A 266 17.55 -4.54 23.82
CA LYS A 266 17.45 -5.94 24.25
C LYS A 266 16.12 -6.28 24.93
N ARG A 267 15.09 -5.48 24.70
CA ARG A 267 13.74 -5.70 25.22
C ARG A 267 12.68 -5.27 24.20
N PRO A 268 11.47 -5.86 24.23
CA PRO A 268 10.36 -5.40 23.39
C PRO A 268 9.91 -4.01 23.88
N ILE A 269 9.43 -3.18 22.94
CA ILE A 269 8.77 -1.91 23.23
C ILE A 269 7.26 -2.09 23.27
N PHE A 270 6.74 -2.84 22.30
CA PHE A 270 5.32 -3.22 22.22
C PHE A 270 5.13 -4.68 22.63
N PRO A 271 3.94 -5.08 23.12
CA PRO A 271 3.61 -6.49 23.39
C PRO A 271 3.87 -7.38 22.15
N LEU A 272 3.41 -6.94 20.99
CA LEU A 272 3.70 -7.50 19.66
C LEU A 272 3.78 -6.36 18.63
N ALA A 273 4.40 -6.60 17.50
CA ALA A 273 4.40 -5.68 16.36
C ALA A 273 4.15 -6.48 15.06
N PRO A 274 3.45 -5.91 14.11
CA PRO A 274 2.84 -4.54 14.03
C PRO A 274 1.78 -4.27 15.11
N VAL A 275 1.33 -3.00 15.26
CA VAL A 275 0.48 -2.57 16.38
C VAL A 275 -0.86 -3.28 16.46
N HIS A 276 -1.47 -3.68 15.33
CA HIS A 276 -2.71 -4.45 15.34
C HIS A 276 -2.57 -5.80 16.09
N HIS A 277 -1.40 -6.43 16.02
CA HIS A 277 -1.12 -7.63 16.81
C HIS A 277 -0.98 -7.34 18.30
N SER A 278 -0.54 -6.13 18.69
CA SER A 278 -0.56 -5.73 20.11
C SER A 278 -1.97 -5.68 20.66
N PHE A 279 -2.94 -5.18 19.90
CA PHE A 279 -4.36 -5.16 20.30
C PHE A 279 -4.95 -6.57 20.42
N LEU A 280 -4.59 -7.50 19.53
CA LEU A 280 -4.96 -8.89 19.66
C LEU A 280 -4.37 -9.51 20.95
N ALA A 281 -3.09 -9.21 21.25
CA ALA A 281 -2.42 -9.73 22.42
C ALA A 281 -3.05 -9.28 23.75
N ILE A 282 -3.66 -8.09 23.78
CA ILE A 282 -4.41 -7.58 24.95
C ILE A 282 -5.89 -8.00 24.94
N GLY A 283 -6.30 -8.89 24.02
CA GLY A 283 -7.62 -9.52 24.03
C GLY A 283 -8.69 -8.77 23.23
N TRP A 284 -8.33 -7.86 22.32
CA TRP A 284 -9.33 -7.27 21.42
C TRP A 284 -9.67 -8.24 20.30
N GLU A 285 -10.95 -8.29 19.93
CA GLU A 285 -11.41 -9.04 18.77
C GLU A 285 -11.02 -8.36 17.46
N GLU A 286 -10.73 -9.16 16.42
CA GLU A 286 -10.31 -8.70 15.11
C GLU A 286 -11.25 -7.64 14.50
N PRO A 287 -12.59 -7.84 14.43
CA PRO A 287 -13.50 -6.84 13.88
C PRO A 287 -13.46 -5.50 14.63
N LYS A 288 -13.28 -5.55 15.95
CA LYS A 288 -13.17 -4.33 16.77
C LYS A 288 -11.92 -3.52 16.45
N ILE A 289 -10.79 -4.19 16.21
CA ILE A 289 -9.53 -3.54 15.82
C ILE A 289 -9.71 -2.88 14.45
N VAL A 290 -10.24 -3.61 13.48
CA VAL A 290 -10.44 -3.16 12.10
C VAL A 290 -11.36 -1.93 12.05
N MET A 291 -12.53 -2.00 12.69
CA MET A 291 -13.47 -0.87 12.73
C MET A 291 -12.86 0.39 13.36
N ARG A 292 -12.11 0.23 14.45
CA ARG A 292 -11.44 1.38 15.09
C ARG A 292 -10.30 1.95 14.25
N ALA A 293 -9.56 1.09 13.54
CA ALA A 293 -8.54 1.53 12.59
C ALA A 293 -9.16 2.31 11.42
N TRP A 294 -10.32 1.87 10.89
CA TRP A 294 -11.05 2.62 9.86
C TRP A 294 -11.52 3.99 10.36
N LEU A 295 -12.10 4.05 11.57
CA LEU A 295 -12.50 5.34 12.16
C LEU A 295 -11.31 6.29 12.33
N ALA A 296 -10.19 5.79 12.84
CA ALA A 296 -8.96 6.58 12.94
C ALA A 296 -8.44 6.99 11.54
N GLY A 297 -8.51 6.09 10.56
CA GLY A 297 -8.16 6.37 9.16
C GLY A 297 -9.03 7.48 8.55
N ILE A 298 -10.33 7.49 8.81
CA ILE A 298 -11.25 8.56 8.36
C ILE A 298 -10.84 9.90 8.96
N ILE A 299 -10.55 9.95 10.27
CA ILE A 299 -10.10 11.17 10.93
C ILE A 299 -8.81 11.69 10.30
N LEU A 300 -7.83 10.80 10.08
CA LEU A 300 -6.57 11.15 9.43
C LEU A 300 -6.76 11.59 7.98
N ALA A 301 -7.69 10.97 7.24
CA ALA A 301 -8.03 11.36 5.88
C ALA A 301 -8.60 12.78 5.81
N ILE A 302 -9.47 13.17 6.76
CA ILE A 302 -9.99 14.53 6.86
C ILE A 302 -8.88 15.54 7.13
N PHE A 303 -7.97 15.25 8.07
CA PHE A 303 -6.80 16.10 8.31
C PHE A 303 -5.86 16.18 7.12
N GLY A 304 -5.63 15.06 6.43
CA GLY A 304 -4.79 15.02 5.24
C GLY A 304 -5.40 15.79 4.06
N LEU A 305 -6.74 15.74 3.89
CA LEU A 305 -7.44 16.57 2.92
C LEU A 305 -7.27 18.07 3.23
N TRP A 306 -7.45 18.46 4.49
CA TRP A 306 -7.18 19.85 4.90
C TRP A 306 -5.74 20.27 4.57
N LEU A 307 -4.75 19.41 4.87
CA LEU A 307 -3.35 19.69 4.52
C LEU A 307 -3.12 19.83 3.01
N ALA A 308 -3.87 19.11 2.19
CA ALA A 308 -3.75 19.21 0.74
C ALA A 308 -4.34 20.53 0.17
N THR A 309 -5.13 21.28 0.95
CA THR A 309 -5.75 22.55 0.52
C THR A 309 -4.94 23.78 0.93
N ILE A 310 -3.93 23.66 1.75
CA ILE A 310 -3.05 24.73 2.22
C ILE A 310 -1.63 24.55 1.70
#